data_1012db5098e21564addb24aae856654d
#
_entry.id   1012db5098e21564addb24aae856654d
#
_cell.length_a   1.000
_cell.length_b   1.000
_cell.length_c   1.000
_cell.angle_alpha   90.00
_cell.angle_beta   90.00
_cell.angle_gamma   90.00
#
_symmetry.space_group_name_H-M   'P 1'
#
loop_
_entity.id
_entity.type
_entity.pdbx_description
1 polymer ?
#
loop_
_entity_poly.entity_id
_entity_poly.type
_entity_poly.pdbx_seq_one_letter_code
_entity_poly.pdbx_strand_id
1 'polypeptide(L)'
;MNFIVIQGTYHLTNRLASGRVTGFEPDGDSIHFRPANPALLERLRRLRNTYSLTAIGSLQLRLEGIDALELHYQVPVKGSRETRQPRPLADQARDTLTGLLGLNPVPYAPPANTRVQPPVARDAAPGFILARTLEVNGRPVAFAFAGAPPAADGTEVPLATALVKRSLNYRVTLAGQTYPMFYDGLPLDARRALTAAVQRARGAKLGVWRRDLTTKGAPAATPADLETHGVIFPKLFRRLVEYRAQQPGAALADFPAWLSAAKPEAVLDVREIDFLDFGQLVRVQGERVALTRRPEELVFISAR
;
A
#
# COMPACT_ATOMS: atom_id res chain seq x y z
N MET A 1 20.68 0.49 -10.07
CA MET A 1 19.38 -0.14 -10.42
C MET A 1 18.51 0.94 -11.03
N ASN A 2 18.07 0.74 -12.28
CA ASN A 2 17.34 1.76 -13.04
C ASN A 2 15.82 1.51 -12.99
N PHE A 3 15.07 2.59 -13.12
CA PHE A 3 13.62 2.65 -13.22
C PHE A 3 13.23 3.33 -14.52
N ILE A 4 12.16 2.88 -15.13
CA ILE A 4 11.63 3.48 -16.36
C ILE A 4 10.77 4.68 -15.96
N VAL A 5 11.01 5.83 -16.57
CA VAL A 5 10.13 7.00 -16.50
C VAL A 5 8.90 6.72 -17.35
N ILE A 6 7.72 6.74 -16.76
CA ILE A 6 6.46 6.61 -17.48
C ILE A 6 5.62 7.84 -17.14
N GLN A 7 5.43 8.70 -18.14
CA GLN A 7 4.59 9.89 -18.04
C GLN A 7 3.13 9.52 -18.19
N GLY A 8 2.24 10.33 -17.61
CA GLY A 8 0.81 10.08 -17.72
C GLY A 8 -0.03 10.96 -16.81
N THR A 9 -1.19 10.44 -16.44
CA THR A 9 -2.19 11.17 -15.69
C THR A 9 -2.81 10.26 -14.63
N TYR A 10 -2.89 10.72 -13.38
CA TYR A 10 -3.67 10.08 -12.32
C TYR A 10 -5.15 10.36 -12.52
N HIS A 11 -6.01 9.37 -12.24
CA HIS A 11 -7.45 9.47 -12.43
C HIS A 11 -8.24 8.99 -11.23
N LEU A 12 -9.36 9.67 -10.96
CA LEU A 12 -10.34 9.31 -9.93
C LEU A 12 -11.55 8.58 -10.51
N THR A 13 -11.80 8.72 -11.81
CA THR A 13 -12.96 8.08 -12.47
C THR A 13 -12.57 7.32 -13.72
N ASN A 14 -13.44 6.38 -14.10
CA ASN A 14 -13.42 5.63 -15.35
C ASN A 14 -14.61 6.05 -16.21
N ARG A 15 -14.45 6.11 -17.53
CA ARG A 15 -15.52 6.33 -18.49
C ARG A 15 -15.71 5.05 -19.31
N LEU A 16 -16.81 4.36 -19.10
CA LEU A 16 -17.13 3.15 -19.82
C LEU A 16 -17.49 3.43 -21.29
N ALA A 17 -17.45 2.42 -22.13
CA ALA A 17 -17.83 2.53 -23.55
C ALA A 17 -19.29 3.03 -23.74
N SER A 18 -20.17 2.74 -22.78
CA SER A 18 -21.54 3.28 -22.74
C SER A 18 -21.64 4.78 -22.45
N GLY A 19 -20.51 5.47 -22.22
CA GLY A 19 -20.47 6.87 -21.78
C GLY A 19 -20.67 7.07 -20.26
N ARG A 20 -21.09 6.03 -19.53
CA ARG A 20 -21.27 6.11 -18.07
C ARG A 20 -19.93 6.33 -17.37
N VAL A 21 -19.91 7.29 -16.43
CA VAL A 21 -18.77 7.55 -15.56
C VAL A 21 -18.94 6.78 -14.25
N THR A 22 -17.87 6.10 -13.81
CA THR A 22 -17.82 5.36 -12.54
C THR A 22 -16.59 5.78 -11.76
N GLY A 23 -16.70 5.87 -10.43
CA GLY A 23 -15.56 6.19 -9.57
C GLY A 23 -14.63 5.01 -9.37
N PHE A 24 -13.34 5.29 -9.21
CA PHE A 24 -12.36 4.36 -8.66
C PHE A 24 -12.38 4.39 -7.13
N GLU A 25 -11.61 3.51 -6.52
CA GLU A 25 -11.43 3.42 -5.08
C GLU A 25 -9.96 3.66 -4.73
N PRO A 26 -9.51 4.93 -4.74
CA PRO A 26 -8.16 5.25 -4.30
C PRO A 26 -7.97 4.91 -2.82
N ASP A 27 -6.75 4.52 -2.47
CA ASP A 27 -6.35 4.28 -1.10
C ASP A 27 -5.10 5.12 -0.75
N GLY A 28 -4.61 5.05 0.48
CA GLY A 28 -3.43 5.81 0.91
C GLY A 28 -2.13 5.43 0.22
N ASP A 29 -2.09 4.27 -0.47
CA ASP A 29 -0.93 3.76 -1.20
C ASP A 29 -1.25 3.26 -2.62
N SER A 30 -2.45 3.52 -3.11
CA SER A 30 -2.86 3.11 -4.46
C SER A 30 -3.77 4.13 -5.14
N ILE A 31 -3.56 4.32 -6.45
CA ILE A 31 -4.37 5.22 -7.28
C ILE A 31 -4.30 4.75 -8.74
N HIS A 32 -5.31 5.05 -9.54
CA HIS A 32 -5.29 4.78 -10.97
C HIS A 32 -4.40 5.78 -11.73
N PHE A 33 -3.61 5.24 -12.67
CA PHE A 33 -2.71 6.00 -13.52
C PHE A 33 -2.89 5.56 -14.99
N ARG A 34 -3.05 6.52 -15.87
CA ARG A 34 -3.10 6.32 -17.31
C ARG A 34 -1.76 6.72 -17.91
N PRO A 35 -0.93 5.78 -18.38
CA PRO A 35 0.31 6.10 -19.07
C PRO A 35 0.02 6.82 -20.39
N ALA A 36 0.84 7.80 -20.73
CA ALA A 36 0.79 8.47 -22.05
C ALA A 36 1.17 7.51 -23.17
N ASN A 37 2.14 6.64 -22.90
CA ASN A 37 2.55 5.56 -23.81
C ASN A 37 2.38 4.19 -23.09
N PRO A 38 1.25 3.48 -23.29
CA PRO A 38 0.99 2.18 -22.67
C PRO A 38 2.02 1.09 -23.03
N ALA A 39 2.70 1.19 -24.18
CA ALA A 39 3.72 0.23 -24.60
C ALA A 39 4.91 0.16 -23.62
N LEU A 40 5.14 1.21 -22.83
CA LEU A 40 6.19 1.20 -21.82
C LEU A 40 5.92 0.21 -20.68
N LEU A 41 4.66 -0.18 -20.44
CA LEU A 41 4.31 -1.20 -19.47
C LEU A 41 4.86 -2.57 -19.86
N GLU A 42 5.04 -2.84 -21.16
CA GLU A 42 5.63 -4.08 -21.67
C GLU A 42 7.12 -4.23 -21.29
N ARG A 43 7.79 -3.13 -21.00
CA ARG A 43 9.20 -3.10 -20.58
C ARG A 43 9.37 -3.40 -19.08
N LEU A 44 8.28 -3.39 -18.30
CA LEU A 44 8.33 -3.70 -16.89
C LEU A 44 8.49 -5.21 -16.69
N ARG A 45 9.38 -5.61 -15.78
CA ARG A 45 9.55 -7.01 -15.40
C ARG A 45 8.24 -7.54 -14.80
N ARG A 46 7.73 -8.64 -15.34
CA ARG A 46 6.51 -9.31 -14.88
C ARG A 46 6.85 -10.42 -13.91
N LEU A 47 6.08 -10.54 -12.82
CA LEU A 47 6.24 -11.65 -11.89
C LEU A 47 5.41 -12.86 -12.33
N ARG A 48 4.14 -12.71 -12.69
CA ARG A 48 3.28 -13.83 -13.14
C ARG A 48 2.21 -13.43 -14.15
N ASN A 49 1.43 -12.40 -13.89
CA ASN A 49 0.25 -12.06 -14.68
C ASN A 49 0.47 -10.87 -15.64
N THR A 50 -0.36 -10.82 -16.67
CA THR A 50 -0.49 -9.63 -17.51
C THR A 50 -1.27 -8.56 -16.76
N TYR A 51 -0.98 -7.29 -17.05
CA TYR A 51 -1.81 -6.17 -16.61
C TYR A 51 -3.08 -6.06 -17.47
N SER A 52 -4.11 -5.43 -16.93
CA SER A 52 -5.29 -5.02 -17.68
C SER A 52 -5.52 -3.52 -17.54
N LEU A 53 -5.92 -2.89 -18.65
CA LEU A 53 -6.26 -1.48 -18.67
C LEU A 53 -7.77 -1.31 -18.55
N THR A 54 -8.19 -0.27 -17.85
CA THR A 54 -9.59 0.18 -17.80
C THR A 54 -10.02 0.78 -19.15
N ALA A 55 -11.29 1.11 -19.28
CA ALA A 55 -11.82 1.72 -20.52
C ALA A 55 -11.14 3.07 -20.86
N ILE A 56 -10.64 3.81 -19.89
CA ILE A 56 -9.83 5.02 -20.15
C ILE A 56 -8.34 4.74 -20.37
N GLY A 57 -7.92 3.49 -20.38
CA GLY A 57 -6.51 3.10 -20.54
C GLY A 57 -5.67 3.27 -19.27
N SER A 58 -6.29 3.35 -18.08
CA SER A 58 -5.59 3.43 -16.80
C SER A 58 -5.46 2.05 -16.13
N LEU A 59 -4.53 1.95 -15.17
CA LEU A 59 -4.39 0.80 -14.29
C LEU A 59 -4.08 1.29 -12.87
N GLN A 60 -4.41 0.47 -11.87
CA GLN A 60 -4.11 0.79 -10.49
C GLN A 60 -2.61 0.63 -10.22
N LEU A 61 -2.00 1.62 -9.59
CA LEU A 61 -0.63 1.53 -9.08
C LEU A 61 -0.60 0.88 -7.70
N ARG A 62 0.52 0.27 -7.37
CA ARG A 62 0.96 0.00 -6.00
C ARG A 62 2.15 0.89 -5.70
N LEU A 63 2.02 1.78 -4.71
CA LEU A 63 3.12 2.66 -4.34
C LEU A 63 4.21 1.85 -3.61
N GLU A 64 5.43 1.89 -4.15
CA GLU A 64 6.55 1.09 -3.65
C GLU A 64 7.05 1.56 -2.30
N GLY A 65 7.38 0.61 -1.42
CA GLY A 65 8.03 0.85 -0.14
C GLY A 65 7.10 1.33 0.98
N ILE A 66 5.80 1.42 0.73
CA ILE A 66 4.80 1.87 1.70
C ILE A 66 3.57 0.97 1.72
N ASP A 67 2.80 1.03 2.82
CA ASP A 67 1.55 0.30 3.03
C ASP A 67 0.63 1.18 3.90
N ALA A 68 -0.53 1.57 3.38
CA ALA A 68 -1.50 2.38 4.10
C ALA A 68 -2.48 1.53 4.90
N LEU A 69 -3.16 2.12 5.89
CA LEU A 69 -4.26 1.43 6.56
C LEU A 69 -5.36 1.09 5.56
N GLU A 70 -5.85 -0.14 5.62
CA GLU A 70 -6.88 -0.66 4.72
C GLU A 70 -8.21 0.09 4.87
N LEU A 71 -8.68 0.70 3.80
CA LEU A 71 -10.02 1.28 3.71
C LEU A 71 -11.08 0.21 3.49
N HIS A 72 -10.74 -0.83 2.76
CA HIS A 72 -11.57 -1.99 2.45
C HIS A 72 -10.67 -3.18 2.13
N TYR A 73 -10.90 -4.26 2.81
CA TYR A 73 -10.19 -5.52 2.57
C TYR A 73 -11.15 -6.70 2.64
N GLN A 74 -11.19 -7.47 1.57
CA GLN A 74 -12.00 -8.68 1.51
C GLN A 74 -11.14 -9.88 1.14
N VAL A 75 -11.21 -10.92 1.98
CA VAL A 75 -10.55 -12.19 1.68
C VAL A 75 -11.37 -12.94 0.63
N PRO A 76 -10.74 -13.62 -0.35
CA PRO A 76 -11.44 -14.41 -1.35
C PRO A 76 -11.95 -15.75 -0.77
N VAL A 77 -12.74 -15.67 0.30
CA VAL A 77 -13.41 -16.79 0.96
C VAL A 77 -14.91 -16.53 0.89
N LYS A 78 -15.68 -17.51 0.42
CA LYS A 78 -17.13 -17.39 0.27
C LYS A 78 -17.78 -17.04 1.63
N GLY A 79 -18.57 -15.98 1.66
CA GLY A 79 -19.21 -15.48 2.88
C GLY A 79 -18.34 -14.59 3.77
N SER A 80 -17.09 -14.32 3.38
CA SER A 80 -16.27 -13.34 4.11
C SER A 80 -16.86 -11.94 3.97
N ARG A 81 -16.85 -11.21 5.08
CA ARG A 81 -17.23 -9.80 5.13
C ARG A 81 -16.05 -8.92 4.74
N GLU A 82 -16.31 -7.82 4.03
CA GLU A 82 -15.36 -6.73 3.90
C GLU A 82 -15.00 -6.17 5.28
N THR A 83 -13.73 -5.99 5.53
CA THR A 83 -13.16 -5.50 6.78
C THR A 83 -12.22 -4.34 6.49
N ARG A 84 -12.02 -3.47 7.44
CA ARG A 84 -11.16 -2.27 7.32
C ARG A 84 -10.40 -2.00 8.60
N GLN A 85 -9.37 -1.19 8.50
CA GLN A 85 -8.70 -0.60 9.65
C GLN A 85 -9.41 0.71 10.07
N PRO A 86 -9.02 1.34 11.20
CA PRO A 86 -9.73 2.52 11.71
C PRO A 86 -9.87 3.65 10.67
N ARG A 87 -11.11 3.90 10.25
CA ARG A 87 -11.50 4.77 9.13
C ARG A 87 -10.90 6.17 9.18
N PRO A 88 -10.94 6.93 10.31
CA PRO A 88 -10.44 8.30 10.30
C PRO A 88 -8.98 8.42 9.86
N LEU A 89 -8.14 7.42 10.16
CA LEU A 89 -6.73 7.42 9.75
C LEU A 89 -6.54 6.86 8.33
N ALA A 90 -7.29 5.84 7.95
CA ALA A 90 -7.28 5.31 6.59
C ALA A 90 -7.80 6.36 5.58
N ASP A 91 -8.91 7.02 5.89
CA ASP A 91 -9.44 8.14 5.08
C ASP A 91 -8.41 9.28 4.96
N GLN A 92 -7.74 9.64 6.06
CA GLN A 92 -6.72 10.70 6.06
C GLN A 92 -5.53 10.34 5.16
N ALA A 93 -5.13 9.06 5.10
CA ALA A 93 -4.06 8.61 4.22
C ALA A 93 -4.44 8.79 2.75
N ARG A 94 -5.64 8.32 2.36
CA ARG A 94 -6.20 8.52 1.02
C ARG A 94 -6.29 9.99 0.65
N ASP A 95 -6.88 10.82 1.53
CA ASP A 95 -7.10 12.25 1.27
C ASP A 95 -5.78 13.03 1.23
N THR A 96 -4.75 12.58 1.94
CA THR A 96 -3.39 13.11 1.81
C THR A 96 -2.81 12.80 0.44
N LEU A 97 -2.93 11.57 -0.05
CA LEU A 97 -2.42 11.18 -1.37
C LEU A 97 -3.11 11.98 -2.49
N THR A 98 -4.45 12.05 -2.48
CA THR A 98 -5.23 12.80 -3.47
C THR A 98 -4.99 14.31 -3.38
N GLY A 99 -4.79 14.84 -2.18
CA GLY A 99 -4.44 16.24 -1.95
C GLY A 99 -3.06 16.61 -2.50
N LEU A 100 -2.06 15.73 -2.35
CA LEU A 100 -0.72 15.91 -2.92
C LEU A 100 -0.73 15.94 -4.45
N LEU A 101 -1.74 15.37 -5.08
CA LEU A 101 -2.00 15.42 -6.53
C LEU A 101 -2.86 16.62 -6.94
N GLY A 102 -3.38 17.42 -5.98
CA GLY A 102 -4.27 18.55 -6.25
C GLY A 102 -5.67 18.13 -6.68
N LEU A 103 -6.12 16.92 -6.33
CA LEU A 103 -7.41 16.35 -6.70
C LEU A 103 -8.53 16.65 -5.67
N ASN A 104 -8.15 17.06 -4.45
CA ASN A 104 -9.14 17.36 -3.39
C ASN A 104 -9.91 18.66 -3.67
N PRO A 105 -11.17 18.77 -3.20
CA PRO A 105 -11.93 17.76 -2.47
C PRO A 105 -12.47 16.66 -3.38
N VAL A 106 -12.48 15.41 -2.88
CA VAL A 106 -13.00 14.23 -3.61
C VAL A 106 -14.29 13.78 -2.93
N PRO A 107 -15.44 13.74 -3.63
CA PRO A 107 -16.68 13.15 -3.10
C PRO A 107 -16.61 11.62 -3.12
N TYR A 108 -17.08 10.98 -2.06
CA TYR A 108 -17.14 9.51 -1.96
C TYR A 108 -18.57 9.04 -1.73
N ALA A 109 -18.91 7.90 -2.36
CA ALA A 109 -20.27 7.33 -2.31
C ALA A 109 -20.56 6.69 -0.94
N PRO A 110 -21.66 7.10 -0.27
CA PRO A 110 -22.10 6.46 0.96
C PRO A 110 -22.66 5.04 0.69
N PRO A 111 -22.78 4.14 1.70
CA PRO A 111 -22.35 4.34 3.08
C PRO A 111 -20.86 4.07 3.31
N ALA A 112 -20.20 3.33 2.41
CA ALA A 112 -18.81 2.90 2.61
C ALA A 112 -17.80 4.06 2.48
N ASN A 113 -18.09 5.07 1.65
CA ASN A 113 -17.22 6.23 1.38
C ASN A 113 -15.81 5.82 0.90
N THR A 114 -15.70 4.74 0.14
CA THR A 114 -14.44 4.26 -0.45
C THR A 114 -14.35 4.59 -1.94
N ARG A 115 -15.48 4.47 -2.63
CA ARG A 115 -15.61 4.72 -4.07
C ARG A 115 -15.87 6.19 -4.36
N VAL A 116 -15.12 6.77 -5.27
CA VAL A 116 -15.35 8.13 -5.76
C VAL A 116 -16.75 8.24 -6.39
N GLN A 117 -17.48 9.29 -6.02
CA GLN A 117 -18.82 9.56 -6.55
C GLN A 117 -18.77 10.67 -7.60
N PRO A 118 -18.88 10.35 -8.91
CA PRO A 118 -18.98 11.37 -9.94
C PRO A 118 -20.29 12.18 -9.82
N PRO A 119 -20.30 13.48 -10.25
CA PRO A 119 -19.18 14.22 -10.83
C PRO A 119 -18.14 14.68 -9.82
N VAL A 120 -16.88 14.78 -10.25
CA VAL A 120 -15.78 15.32 -9.45
C VAL A 120 -15.27 16.62 -10.07
N ALA A 121 -14.90 17.59 -9.24
CA ALA A 121 -14.42 18.89 -9.72
C ALA A 121 -13.07 18.77 -10.47
N ARG A 122 -12.20 17.87 -10.01
CA ARG A 122 -10.93 17.54 -10.65
C ARG A 122 -10.78 16.03 -10.70
N ASP A 123 -10.96 15.45 -11.88
CA ASP A 123 -10.87 14.02 -12.10
C ASP A 123 -9.45 13.54 -12.32
N ALA A 124 -8.57 14.39 -12.84
CA ALA A 124 -7.27 14.00 -13.32
C ALA A 124 -6.17 14.98 -12.91
N ALA A 125 -4.96 14.44 -12.69
CA ALA A 125 -3.76 15.21 -12.41
C ALA A 125 -2.58 14.68 -13.23
N PRO A 126 -1.83 15.54 -13.95
CA PRO A 126 -0.64 15.11 -14.69
C PRO A 126 0.48 14.74 -13.73
N GLY A 127 1.31 13.77 -14.17
CA GLY A 127 2.48 13.36 -13.42
C GLY A 127 3.24 12.25 -14.13
N PHE A 128 4.07 11.57 -13.39
CA PHE A 128 4.83 10.43 -13.88
C PHE A 128 5.07 9.40 -12.78
N ILE A 129 5.43 8.20 -13.19
CA ILE A 129 5.88 7.16 -12.29
C ILE A 129 7.30 6.72 -12.64
N LEU A 130 8.03 6.24 -11.65
CA LEU A 130 9.25 5.47 -11.82
C LEU A 130 8.94 4.05 -11.44
N ALA A 131 8.91 3.15 -12.42
CA ALA A 131 8.56 1.75 -12.23
C ALA A 131 9.57 0.83 -12.93
N ARG A 132 9.63 -0.44 -12.51
CA ARG A 132 10.42 -1.48 -13.17
C ARG A 132 9.78 -2.86 -13.10
N THR A 133 8.74 -3.03 -12.29
CA THR A 133 8.12 -4.33 -12.05
C THR A 133 6.60 -4.20 -12.01
N LEU A 134 5.92 -5.20 -12.55
CA LEU A 134 4.50 -5.48 -12.31
C LEU A 134 4.40 -6.55 -11.22
N GLU A 135 3.57 -6.31 -10.19
CA GLU A 135 3.33 -7.33 -9.16
C GLU A 135 2.35 -8.41 -9.66
N VAL A 136 2.09 -9.41 -8.84
CA VAL A 136 1.31 -10.61 -9.23
C VAL A 136 -0.11 -10.31 -9.74
N ASN A 137 -0.71 -9.17 -9.36
CA ASN A 137 -2.03 -8.75 -9.85
C ASN A 137 -1.94 -7.81 -11.07
N GLY A 138 -0.75 -7.62 -11.65
CA GLY A 138 -0.54 -6.79 -12.83
C GLY A 138 -0.45 -5.29 -12.55
N ARG A 139 -0.33 -4.86 -11.28
CA ARG A 139 -0.16 -3.45 -10.94
C ARG A 139 1.31 -3.05 -11.01
N PRO A 140 1.67 -1.89 -11.62
CA PRO A 140 3.02 -1.35 -11.51
C PRO A 140 3.37 -1.04 -10.06
N VAL A 141 4.51 -1.57 -9.60
CA VAL A 141 5.12 -1.18 -8.33
C VAL A 141 5.97 0.05 -8.59
N ALA A 142 5.56 1.20 -8.05
CA ALA A 142 6.05 2.48 -8.52
C ALA A 142 6.33 3.50 -7.42
N PHE A 143 7.33 4.35 -7.68
CA PHE A 143 7.39 5.68 -7.07
C PHE A 143 6.56 6.63 -7.95
N ALA A 144 5.60 7.32 -7.34
CA ALA A 144 4.66 8.22 -8.01
C ALA A 144 5.03 9.69 -7.76
N PHE A 145 4.81 10.53 -8.77
CA PHE A 145 5.20 11.95 -8.73
C PHE A 145 4.14 12.83 -9.38
N ALA A 146 3.87 13.97 -8.77
CA ALA A 146 3.17 15.07 -9.42
C ALA A 146 4.16 15.95 -10.22
N GLY A 147 3.68 16.54 -11.30
CA GLY A 147 4.46 17.50 -12.11
C GLY A 147 5.40 16.86 -13.13
N ALA A 148 6.43 17.61 -13.53
CA ALA A 148 7.31 17.26 -14.62
C ALA A 148 8.33 16.15 -14.26
N PRO A 149 8.57 15.19 -15.18
CA PRO A 149 9.54 14.13 -15.00
C PRO A 149 10.99 14.63 -15.12
N PRO A 150 11.97 13.86 -14.59
CA PRO A 150 13.39 14.21 -14.67
C PRO A 150 14.01 13.95 -16.05
N ALA A 151 13.33 13.19 -16.91
CA ALA A 151 13.80 12.78 -18.24
C ALA A 151 12.62 12.48 -19.17
N ALA A 152 12.90 12.26 -20.45
CA ALA A 152 11.89 11.89 -21.43
C ALA A 152 11.20 10.57 -21.08
N ASP A 153 9.98 10.41 -21.59
CA ASP A 153 9.18 9.20 -21.44
C ASP A 153 9.94 7.96 -21.97
N GLY A 154 9.91 6.88 -21.21
CA GLY A 154 10.65 5.65 -21.53
C GLY A 154 12.14 5.66 -21.20
N THR A 155 12.71 6.77 -20.73
CA THR A 155 14.10 6.80 -20.27
C THR A 155 14.29 6.01 -18.99
N GLU A 156 15.40 5.30 -18.90
CA GLU A 156 15.82 4.63 -17.66
C GLU A 156 16.68 5.57 -16.81
N VAL A 157 16.28 5.76 -15.57
CA VAL A 157 16.98 6.63 -14.61
C VAL A 157 17.28 5.89 -13.31
N PRO A 158 18.43 6.20 -12.64
CA PRO A 158 18.66 5.69 -11.29
C PRO A 158 17.71 6.36 -10.31
N LEU A 159 17.22 5.58 -9.34
CA LEU A 159 16.40 6.12 -8.25
C LEU A 159 17.30 6.77 -7.19
N ALA A 160 17.69 8.01 -7.44
CA ALA A 160 18.47 8.80 -6.48
C ALA A 160 17.63 9.20 -5.26
N THR A 161 18.27 9.35 -4.10
CA THR A 161 17.62 9.77 -2.84
C THR A 161 16.83 11.08 -2.99
N ALA A 162 17.32 12.02 -3.79
CA ALA A 162 16.61 13.27 -4.06
C ALA A 162 15.27 13.03 -4.79
N LEU A 163 15.22 12.08 -5.72
CA LEU A 163 13.97 11.66 -6.37
C LEU A 163 13.03 10.97 -5.36
N VAL A 164 13.54 10.03 -4.56
CA VAL A 164 12.72 9.39 -3.51
C VAL A 164 12.03 10.44 -2.66
N LYS A 165 12.75 11.44 -2.17
CA LYS A 165 12.21 12.51 -1.31
C LYS A 165 11.17 13.41 -1.98
N ARG A 166 11.15 13.47 -3.32
CA ARG A 166 10.13 14.19 -4.10
C ARG A 166 8.88 13.35 -4.36
N SER A 167 8.96 12.03 -4.24
CA SER A 167 7.85 11.12 -4.55
C SER A 167 6.67 11.31 -3.59
N LEU A 168 5.48 10.97 -4.06
CA LEU A 168 4.27 10.89 -3.25
C LEU A 168 4.45 9.86 -2.15
N ASN A 169 5.08 8.72 -2.45
CA ASN A 169 5.44 7.67 -1.49
C ASN A 169 6.14 8.24 -0.23
N TYR A 170 7.20 9.02 -0.46
CA TYR A 170 7.94 9.65 0.64
C TYR A 170 7.10 10.71 1.37
N ARG A 171 6.35 11.52 0.64
CA ARG A 171 5.57 12.63 1.22
C ARG A 171 4.43 12.15 2.11
N VAL A 172 3.70 11.10 1.69
CA VAL A 172 2.65 10.50 2.53
C VAL A 172 3.25 9.80 3.76
N THR A 173 4.44 9.18 3.61
CA THR A 173 5.17 8.59 4.74
C THR A 173 5.63 9.66 5.74
N LEU A 174 6.19 10.75 5.24
CA LEU A 174 6.66 11.87 6.09
C LEU A 174 5.51 12.54 6.85
N ALA A 175 4.31 12.56 6.26
CA ALA A 175 3.08 13.02 6.90
C ALA A 175 2.53 12.01 7.94
N GLY A 176 3.14 10.83 8.07
CA GLY A 176 2.74 9.80 9.02
C GLY A 176 1.51 9.00 8.59
N GLN A 177 1.20 8.97 7.29
CA GLN A 177 -0.03 8.34 6.79
C GLN A 177 0.13 6.86 6.42
N THR A 178 1.38 6.37 6.32
CA THR A 178 1.69 5.01 5.88
C THR A 178 2.74 4.35 6.77
N TYR A 179 2.73 3.03 6.77
CA TYR A 179 3.81 2.18 7.27
C TYR A 179 4.84 1.92 6.17
N PRO A 180 6.09 1.65 6.52
CA PRO A 180 7.07 1.12 5.57
C PRO A 180 6.74 -0.34 5.25
N MET A 181 6.80 -0.68 3.96
CA MET A 181 6.62 -2.05 3.47
C MET A 181 7.74 -2.34 2.46
N PHE A 182 8.81 -2.94 2.93
CA PHE A 182 9.99 -3.15 2.13
C PHE A 182 10.06 -4.57 1.58
N TYR A 183 10.33 -4.66 0.29
CA TYR A 183 10.69 -5.91 -0.39
C TYR A 183 12.17 -5.88 -0.81
N ASP A 184 12.75 -7.07 -1.03
CA ASP A 184 14.15 -7.28 -1.41
C ASP A 184 14.56 -6.52 -2.69
N GLY A 185 13.58 -6.24 -3.55
CA GLY A 185 13.76 -5.43 -4.75
C GLY A 185 13.95 -3.93 -4.53
N LEU A 186 13.62 -3.37 -3.39
CA LEU A 186 13.72 -1.94 -3.13
C LEU A 186 15.18 -1.51 -2.88
N PRO A 187 15.72 -0.51 -3.62
CA PRO A 187 17.08 -0.03 -3.41
C PRO A 187 17.35 0.42 -1.98
N LEU A 188 18.55 0.12 -1.46
CA LEU A 188 18.93 0.41 -0.09
C LEU A 188 18.78 1.90 0.27
N ASP A 189 19.16 2.81 -0.64
CA ASP A 189 19.05 4.25 -0.39
C ASP A 189 17.59 4.72 -0.32
N ALA A 190 16.70 4.10 -1.08
CA ALA A 190 15.27 4.35 -0.98
C ALA A 190 14.72 3.83 0.35
N ARG A 191 15.12 2.63 0.80
CA ARG A 191 14.76 2.11 2.13
C ARG A 191 15.23 3.04 3.24
N ARG A 192 16.48 3.49 3.19
CA ARG A 192 17.03 4.43 4.17
C ARG A 192 16.26 5.75 4.21
N ALA A 193 15.92 6.31 3.05
CA ALA A 193 15.14 7.54 2.97
C ALA A 193 13.74 7.38 3.57
N LEU A 194 13.02 6.30 3.23
CA LEU A 194 11.69 6.01 3.77
C LEU A 194 11.75 5.71 5.28
N THR A 195 12.75 4.95 5.75
CA THR A 195 12.98 4.70 7.18
C THR A 195 13.17 6.02 7.95
N ALA A 196 13.97 6.94 7.43
CA ALA A 196 14.16 8.25 8.05
C ALA A 196 12.85 9.07 8.11
N ALA A 197 12.02 9.00 7.05
CA ALA A 197 10.70 9.64 7.04
C ALA A 197 9.77 9.05 8.11
N VAL A 198 9.72 7.71 8.21
CA VAL A 198 8.97 6.98 9.24
C VAL A 198 9.41 7.38 10.65
N GLN A 199 10.73 7.36 10.92
CA GLN A 199 11.27 7.70 12.23
C GLN A 199 10.91 9.14 12.62
N ARG A 200 11.00 10.08 11.68
CA ARG A 200 10.59 11.48 11.89
C ARG A 200 9.09 11.59 12.18
N ALA A 201 8.23 10.95 11.38
CA ALA A 201 6.79 10.98 11.58
C ALA A 201 6.38 10.33 12.91
N ARG A 202 7.01 9.21 13.29
CA ARG A 202 6.78 8.52 14.57
C ARG A 202 7.24 9.38 15.75
N GLY A 203 8.43 9.98 15.68
CA GLY A 203 8.93 10.88 16.73
C GLY A 203 8.02 12.08 16.96
N ALA A 204 7.45 12.63 15.89
CA ALA A 204 6.48 13.73 15.95
C ALA A 204 5.04 13.26 16.20
N LYS A 205 4.78 11.96 16.37
CA LYS A 205 3.45 11.35 16.57
C LYS A 205 2.43 11.75 15.49
N LEU A 206 2.84 11.83 14.23
CA LEU A 206 1.97 12.20 13.12
C LEU A 206 1.11 11.00 12.66
N GLY A 207 -0.08 11.27 12.17
CA GLY A 207 -0.98 10.30 11.54
C GLY A 207 -1.15 9.01 12.35
N VAL A 208 -0.86 7.87 11.72
CA VAL A 208 -0.98 6.53 12.32
C VAL A 208 -0.10 6.34 13.56
N TRP A 209 1.06 7.02 13.64
CA TRP A 209 2.04 6.85 14.70
C TRP A 209 1.57 7.32 16.08
N ARG A 210 0.54 8.18 16.14
CA ARG A 210 -0.11 8.56 17.40
C ARG A 210 -0.80 7.38 18.07
N ARG A 211 -1.33 6.45 17.28
CA ARG A 211 -2.17 5.33 17.73
C ARG A 211 -1.59 3.96 17.39
N ASP A 212 -0.38 3.90 16.84
CA ASP A 212 0.26 2.65 16.41
C ASP A 212 0.43 1.65 17.55
N LEU A 213 -0.12 0.47 17.35
CA LEU A 213 -0.08 -0.67 18.26
C LEU A 213 0.72 -1.86 17.70
N THR A 214 1.39 -1.69 16.56
CA THR A 214 2.08 -2.78 15.85
C THR A 214 3.01 -3.59 16.74
N THR A 215 3.83 -2.93 17.56
CA THR A 215 4.77 -3.61 18.48
C THR A 215 4.30 -3.62 19.93
N LYS A 216 3.23 -2.87 20.25
CA LYS A 216 2.69 -2.76 21.61
C LYS A 216 1.59 -3.78 21.90
N GLY A 217 1.00 -4.33 20.84
CA GLY A 217 -0.11 -5.27 20.89
C GLY A 217 -1.47 -4.60 20.73
N ALA A 218 -2.16 -4.96 19.65
CA ALA A 218 -3.53 -4.53 19.36
C ALA A 218 -4.54 -5.60 19.80
N PRO A 219 -5.73 -5.22 20.31
CA PRO A 219 -6.83 -6.15 20.46
C PRO A 219 -7.20 -6.79 19.12
N ALA A 220 -7.39 -8.10 19.09
CA ALA A 220 -7.67 -8.87 17.89
C ALA A 220 -8.56 -10.10 18.14
N ALA A 221 -9.32 -10.11 19.25
CA ALA A 221 -10.25 -11.18 19.57
C ALA A 221 -11.36 -11.27 18.51
N THR A 222 -11.85 -10.13 18.05
CA THR A 222 -12.96 -10.03 17.11
C THR A 222 -12.60 -9.16 15.90
N PRO A 223 -13.31 -9.31 14.76
CA PRO A 223 -13.18 -8.37 13.65
C PRO A 223 -13.45 -6.91 14.03
N ALA A 224 -14.37 -6.66 14.96
CA ALA A 224 -14.69 -5.32 15.46
C ALA A 224 -13.51 -4.68 16.19
N ASP A 225 -12.71 -5.45 16.91
CA ASP A 225 -11.47 -4.96 17.55
C ASP A 225 -10.49 -4.43 16.49
N LEU A 226 -10.32 -5.16 15.39
CA LEU A 226 -9.44 -4.76 14.30
C LEU A 226 -9.94 -3.47 13.61
N GLU A 227 -11.26 -3.32 13.42
CA GLU A 227 -11.86 -2.14 12.80
C GLU A 227 -11.79 -0.90 13.70
N THR A 228 -11.80 -1.08 15.02
CA THR A 228 -11.84 0.01 16.01
C THR A 228 -10.46 0.39 16.52
N HIS A 229 -9.62 -0.63 16.77
CA HIS A 229 -8.34 -0.48 17.45
C HIS A 229 -7.14 -0.95 16.60
N GLY A 230 -7.38 -1.49 15.41
CA GLY A 230 -6.36 -2.11 14.56
C GLY A 230 -5.44 -1.11 13.85
N VAL A 231 -4.94 -0.08 14.53
CA VAL A 231 -3.85 0.76 13.99
C VAL A 231 -2.56 -0.01 14.14
N ILE A 232 -2.39 -0.96 13.24
CA ILE A 232 -1.25 -1.87 13.13
C ILE A 232 -0.77 -1.94 11.70
N PHE A 233 0.43 -2.49 11.51
CA PHE A 233 1.00 -2.76 10.20
C PHE A 233 -0.02 -3.47 9.28
N PRO A 234 -0.38 -2.89 8.11
CA PRO A 234 -1.49 -3.39 7.30
C PRO A 234 -1.31 -4.84 6.83
N LYS A 235 -0.08 -5.26 6.55
CA LYS A 235 0.18 -6.66 6.23
C LYS A 235 -0.20 -7.61 7.37
N LEU A 236 0.10 -7.25 8.62
CA LEU A 236 -0.33 -8.04 9.78
C LEU A 236 -1.86 -8.07 9.90
N PHE A 237 -2.52 -6.92 9.66
CA PHE A 237 -3.97 -6.84 9.64
C PHE A 237 -4.57 -7.78 8.58
N ARG A 238 -4.09 -7.75 7.33
CA ARG A 238 -4.58 -8.64 6.26
C ARG A 238 -4.43 -10.10 6.65
N ARG A 239 -3.31 -10.51 7.23
CA ARG A 239 -3.09 -11.89 7.69
C ARG A 239 -4.02 -12.31 8.81
N LEU A 240 -4.34 -11.41 9.75
CA LEU A 240 -5.32 -11.67 10.80
C LEU A 240 -6.74 -11.85 10.24
N VAL A 241 -7.15 -11.01 9.30
CA VAL A 241 -8.46 -11.13 8.64
C VAL A 241 -8.55 -12.44 7.84
N GLU A 242 -7.48 -12.81 7.11
CA GLU A 242 -7.40 -14.10 6.42
C GLU A 242 -7.51 -15.29 7.38
N TYR A 243 -6.78 -15.24 8.50
CA TYR A 243 -6.85 -16.28 9.53
C TYR A 243 -8.27 -16.45 10.06
N ARG A 244 -8.92 -15.36 10.48
CA ARG A 244 -10.28 -15.39 11.01
C ARG A 244 -11.31 -15.90 9.99
N ALA A 245 -11.12 -15.58 8.71
CA ALA A 245 -12.01 -16.06 7.65
C ALA A 245 -11.82 -17.54 7.31
N GLN A 246 -10.57 -18.05 7.39
CA GLN A 246 -10.25 -19.43 7.04
C GLN A 246 -10.32 -20.40 8.22
N GLN A 247 -10.22 -19.89 9.45
CA GLN A 247 -10.26 -20.65 10.69
C GLN A 247 -11.30 -20.07 11.67
N PRO A 248 -12.59 -20.11 11.31
CA PRO A 248 -13.63 -19.55 12.16
C PRO A 248 -13.67 -20.29 13.51
N GLY A 249 -13.63 -19.52 14.60
CA GLY A 249 -13.64 -20.06 15.97
C GLY A 249 -12.28 -20.51 16.52
N ALA A 250 -11.22 -20.52 15.72
CA ALA A 250 -9.88 -20.86 16.20
C ALA A 250 -9.34 -19.84 17.21
N ALA A 251 -8.52 -20.30 18.14
CA ALA A 251 -7.89 -19.45 19.14
C ALA A 251 -6.89 -18.49 18.51
N LEU A 252 -6.81 -17.24 18.99
CA LEU A 252 -5.83 -16.28 18.49
C LEU A 252 -4.38 -16.77 18.72
N ALA A 253 -4.15 -17.57 19.77
CA ALA A 253 -2.85 -18.16 20.07
C ALA A 253 -2.29 -19.03 18.92
N ASP A 254 -3.16 -19.62 18.09
CA ASP A 254 -2.74 -20.47 16.97
C ASP A 254 -2.32 -19.68 15.72
N PHE A 255 -2.60 -18.38 15.70
CA PHE A 255 -2.37 -17.52 14.53
C PHE A 255 -0.90 -17.52 14.03
N PRO A 256 0.14 -17.40 14.88
CA PRO A 256 1.53 -17.44 14.42
C PRO A 256 1.88 -18.76 13.72
N ALA A 257 1.48 -19.91 14.29
CA ALA A 257 1.72 -21.22 13.70
C ALA A 257 0.96 -21.42 12.38
N TRP A 258 -0.31 -20.99 12.32
CA TRP A 258 -1.09 -21.00 11.09
C TRP A 258 -0.45 -20.12 10.02
N LEU A 259 0.06 -18.93 10.39
CA LEU A 259 0.69 -18.00 9.45
C LEU A 259 1.94 -18.63 8.80
N SER A 260 2.81 -19.25 9.59
CA SER A 260 3.98 -19.95 9.08
C SER A 260 3.63 -21.17 8.21
N ALA A 261 2.55 -21.89 8.54
CA ALA A 261 2.15 -23.09 7.78
C ALA A 261 1.37 -22.77 6.50
N ALA A 262 0.38 -21.86 6.59
CA ALA A 262 -0.55 -21.57 5.50
C ALA A 262 -0.07 -20.44 4.57
N LYS A 263 0.76 -19.54 5.05
CA LYS A 263 1.25 -18.35 4.35
C LYS A 263 2.75 -18.10 4.60
N PRO A 264 3.61 -19.11 4.39
CA PRO A 264 5.04 -18.97 4.65
C PRO A 264 5.60 -17.81 3.84
N GLU A 265 6.31 -16.91 4.52
CA GLU A 265 6.88 -15.73 3.90
C GLU A 265 8.21 -15.38 4.57
N ALA A 266 9.28 -15.50 3.80
CA ALA A 266 10.62 -15.19 4.28
C ALA A 266 10.79 -13.68 4.46
N VAL A 267 11.35 -13.30 5.60
CA VAL A 267 11.60 -11.92 6.00
C VAL A 267 13.04 -11.82 6.51
N LEU A 268 13.80 -10.88 5.97
CA LEU A 268 15.09 -10.49 6.54
C LEU A 268 14.84 -9.49 7.68
N ASP A 269 15.20 -9.87 8.91
CA ASP A 269 15.37 -8.96 10.04
C ASP A 269 16.70 -8.23 9.87
N VAL A 270 16.65 -6.94 9.56
CA VAL A 270 17.87 -6.15 9.29
C VAL A 270 18.67 -5.81 10.55
N ARG A 271 18.10 -6.02 11.75
CA ARG A 271 18.82 -5.80 13.02
C ARG A 271 19.75 -6.95 13.33
N GLU A 272 19.25 -8.15 13.20
CA GLU A 272 19.99 -9.39 13.53
C GLU A 272 20.68 -9.98 12.30
N ILE A 273 20.37 -9.47 11.08
CA ILE A 273 20.83 -9.98 9.78
C ILE A 273 20.45 -11.46 9.64
N ASP A 274 19.22 -11.79 10.02
CA ASP A 274 18.70 -13.14 10.02
C ASP A 274 17.45 -13.28 9.16
N PHE A 275 17.26 -14.46 8.57
CA PHE A 275 16.07 -14.79 7.78
C PHE A 275 15.09 -15.57 8.65
N LEU A 276 13.91 -15.01 8.83
CA LEU A 276 12.83 -15.56 9.62
C LEU A 276 11.59 -15.78 8.75
N ASP A 277 10.69 -16.65 9.18
CA ASP A 277 9.33 -16.66 8.67
C ASP A 277 8.50 -15.55 9.34
N PHE A 278 7.57 -14.95 8.60
CA PHE A 278 6.76 -13.85 9.12
C PHE A 278 5.98 -14.23 10.37
N GLY A 279 5.51 -15.49 10.49
CA GLY A 279 4.83 -15.99 11.68
C GLY A 279 5.71 -15.98 12.93
N GLN A 280 7.02 -16.20 12.80
CA GLN A 280 7.97 -16.12 13.93
C GLN A 280 8.13 -14.71 14.49
N LEU A 281 7.79 -13.70 13.71
CA LEU A 281 7.82 -12.29 14.13
C LEU A 281 6.54 -11.85 14.83
N VAL A 282 5.50 -12.70 14.85
CA VAL A 282 4.21 -12.42 15.48
C VAL A 282 4.18 -12.97 16.89
N ARG A 283 3.77 -12.14 17.85
CA ARG A 283 3.53 -12.51 19.24
C ARG A 283 2.07 -12.33 19.59
N VAL A 284 1.50 -13.34 20.20
CA VAL A 284 0.14 -13.29 20.78
C VAL A 284 0.23 -13.38 22.29
N GLN A 285 -0.50 -12.51 22.99
CA GLN A 285 -0.65 -12.51 24.46
C GLN A 285 -2.12 -12.29 24.81
N GLY A 286 -2.81 -13.34 25.25
CA GLY A 286 -4.25 -13.33 25.41
C GLY A 286 -4.95 -12.95 24.09
N GLU A 287 -5.74 -11.91 24.12
CA GLU A 287 -6.47 -11.41 22.94
C GLU A 287 -5.73 -10.31 22.17
N ARG A 288 -4.43 -10.16 22.36
CA ARG A 288 -3.64 -9.12 21.72
C ARG A 288 -2.58 -9.71 20.79
N VAL A 289 -2.37 -9.06 19.65
CA VAL A 289 -1.36 -9.42 18.66
C VAL A 289 -0.37 -8.27 18.44
N ALA A 290 0.91 -8.60 18.33
CA ALA A 290 1.99 -7.65 18.06
C ALA A 290 3.03 -8.24 17.11
N LEU A 291 3.79 -7.38 16.43
CA LEU A 291 5.10 -7.76 15.87
C LEU A 291 6.20 -7.58 16.91
N THR A 292 7.19 -8.46 16.88
CA THR A 292 8.40 -8.38 17.72
C THR A 292 9.42 -7.38 17.17
N ARG A 293 9.22 -6.91 15.94
CA ARG A 293 10.07 -5.96 15.21
C ARG A 293 9.25 -4.80 14.66
N ARG A 294 9.89 -3.66 14.44
CA ARG A 294 9.28 -2.54 13.75
C ARG A 294 9.22 -2.82 12.25
N PRO A 295 8.19 -2.38 11.52
CA PRO A 295 8.08 -2.63 10.08
C PRO A 295 9.29 -2.19 9.25
N GLU A 296 9.95 -1.07 9.60
CA GLU A 296 11.16 -0.63 8.92
C GLU A 296 12.41 -1.50 9.15
N GLU A 297 12.35 -2.41 10.09
CA GLU A 297 13.40 -3.39 10.38
C GLU A 297 13.22 -4.70 9.57
N LEU A 298 12.14 -4.78 8.79
CA LEU A 298 11.75 -5.98 8.04
C LEU A 298 11.86 -5.77 6.53
N VAL A 299 12.49 -6.73 5.84
CA VAL A 299 12.52 -6.78 4.38
C VAL A 299 11.94 -8.11 3.93
N PHE A 300 10.78 -8.06 3.30
CA PHE A 300 10.09 -9.23 2.77
C PHE A 300 10.76 -9.73 1.50
N ILE A 301 10.90 -11.04 1.37
CA ILE A 301 11.48 -11.64 0.18
C ILE A 301 10.36 -11.88 -0.82
N SER A 302 10.50 -11.31 -2.01
CA SER A 302 9.52 -11.47 -3.08
C SER A 302 9.48 -12.92 -3.54
N ALA A 303 8.29 -13.49 -3.73
CA ALA A 303 8.15 -14.77 -4.44
C ALA A 303 8.70 -14.60 -5.87
N ARG A 304 9.68 -15.42 -6.22
CA ARG A 304 10.33 -15.42 -7.54
C ARG A 304 9.56 -16.29 -8.53
#